data_7d8906db6f47b1f3ac061e4b9ff92d37
#
_entry.id   7d8906db6f47b1f3ac061e4b9ff92d37
#
_cell.length_a   1.000
_cell.length_b   1.000
_cell.length_c   1.000
_cell.angle_alpha   90.00
_cell.angle_beta   90.00
_cell.angle_gamma   90.00
#
_symmetry.space_group_name_H-M   'P 1'
#
loop_
_entity.id
_entity.type
_entity.pdbx_description
1 polymer ?
#
loop_
_entity_poly.entity_id
_entity_poly.type
_entity_poly.pdbx_seq_one_letter_code
_entity_poly.pdbx_strand_id
1 'polypeptide(L)'
;AIDGTSAISRLWGTPASYGTALQFAEYCRKYGKTHDMMAPFITNSRHNGLLFPEGYWAQHRPEHLTTEDYLAARWIAKPANLFDNDIPIMVSAAYLFTTPERAKDMQQKPVYILNHASSRATPRSLTPTLEEVEAETAKTGRKLYEGAGITAADLSFENMYDGFTLFHQFH
;
A
#
# COMPACT_ATOMS: atom_id res chain seq x y z
N ALA A 1 19.92 -9.37 -7.30
CA ALA A 1 21.03 -9.28 -6.35
C ALA A 1 20.51 -8.71 -5.05
N ILE A 2 20.76 -9.36 -3.93
CA ILE A 2 20.40 -8.87 -2.61
C ILE A 2 21.45 -7.87 -2.21
N ASP A 3 21.07 -6.64 -2.01
CA ASP A 3 21.95 -5.55 -1.60
C ASP A 3 22.57 -5.83 -0.22
N GLY A 4 23.76 -5.29 0.03
CA GLY A 4 24.51 -5.52 1.27
C GLY A 4 23.73 -5.19 2.55
N THR A 5 22.88 -4.16 2.53
CA THR A 5 22.01 -3.80 3.66
C THR A 5 20.93 -4.86 3.95
N SER A 6 20.39 -5.53 2.93
CA SER A 6 19.48 -6.68 3.13
C SER A 6 20.19 -7.86 3.79
N ALA A 7 21.47 -8.06 3.49
CA ALA A 7 22.27 -9.09 4.14
C ALA A 7 22.45 -8.81 5.64
N ILE A 8 22.66 -7.55 6.03
CA ILE A 8 22.82 -7.16 7.44
C ILE A 8 21.49 -7.34 8.20
N SER A 9 20.37 -6.86 7.65
CA SER A 9 19.08 -7.00 8.33
C SER A 9 18.65 -8.46 8.49
N ARG A 10 19.03 -9.34 7.55
CA ARG A 10 18.79 -10.79 7.66
C ARG A 10 19.56 -11.45 8.80
N LEU A 11 20.77 -11.00 9.10
CA LEU A 11 21.54 -11.50 10.24
C LEU A 11 20.83 -11.30 11.58
N TRP A 12 20.02 -10.24 11.68
CA TRP A 12 19.24 -9.92 12.87
C TRP A 12 17.83 -10.51 12.83
N GLY A 13 17.49 -11.27 11.79
CA GLY A 13 16.15 -11.88 11.65
C GLY A 13 15.01 -10.88 11.57
N THR A 14 15.28 -9.65 11.08
CA THR A 14 14.27 -8.59 10.97
C THR A 14 13.43 -8.76 9.70
N PRO A 15 12.18 -9.17 9.79
CA PRO A 15 11.27 -9.18 8.64
C PRO A 15 10.93 -7.77 8.16
N ALA A 16 10.42 -7.64 6.93
CA ALA A 16 10.04 -6.35 6.34
C ALA A 16 9.04 -5.56 7.20
N SER A 17 8.15 -6.25 7.91
CA SER A 17 7.19 -5.66 8.86
C SER A 17 7.83 -4.82 9.97
N TYR A 18 9.08 -5.06 10.34
CA TYR A 18 9.76 -4.23 11.35
C TYR A 18 10.02 -2.81 10.86
N GLY A 19 10.49 -2.65 9.62
CA GLY A 19 10.72 -1.33 9.03
C GLY A 19 9.45 -0.50 9.01
N THR A 20 8.34 -1.11 8.60
CA THR A 20 7.04 -0.47 8.56
C THR A 20 6.51 -0.17 9.96
N ALA A 21 6.69 -1.07 10.92
CA ALA A 21 6.28 -0.84 12.31
C ALA A 21 7.05 0.32 12.95
N LEU A 22 8.34 0.51 12.64
CA LEU A 22 9.12 1.66 13.10
C LEU A 22 8.56 2.97 12.53
N GLN A 23 8.27 3.02 11.23
CA GLN A 23 7.65 4.19 10.61
C GLN A 23 6.26 4.47 11.19
N PHE A 24 5.47 3.42 11.46
CA PHE A 24 4.16 3.56 12.08
C PHE A 24 4.26 4.11 13.51
N ALA A 25 5.21 3.63 14.31
CA ALA A 25 5.47 4.17 15.64
C ALA A 25 5.88 5.65 15.58
N GLU A 26 6.73 6.02 14.62
CA GLU A 26 7.16 7.39 14.40
C GLU A 26 5.98 8.28 13.95
N TYR A 27 5.13 7.80 13.05
CA TYR A 27 3.90 8.48 12.63
C TYR A 27 2.97 8.76 13.82
N CYS A 28 2.69 7.73 14.62
CA CYS A 28 1.87 7.86 15.82
C CYS A 28 2.44 8.91 16.78
N ARG A 29 3.73 8.87 17.02
CA ARG A 29 4.43 9.87 17.88
C ARG A 29 4.35 11.27 17.30
N LYS A 30 4.61 11.44 16.00
CA LYS A 30 4.66 12.74 15.32
C LYS A 30 3.29 13.42 15.29
N TYR A 31 2.24 12.65 15.02
CA TYR A 31 0.90 13.18 14.83
C TYR A 31 -0.05 12.95 16.00
N GLY A 32 0.46 12.45 17.13
CA GLY A 32 -0.37 12.19 18.32
C GLY A 32 -1.47 11.17 18.07
N LYS A 33 -1.18 10.15 17.25
CA LYS A 33 -2.12 9.09 16.87
C LYS A 33 -1.81 7.79 17.58
N THR A 34 -2.77 6.88 17.54
CA THR A 34 -2.65 5.52 18.07
C THR A 34 -3.02 4.50 17.01
N HIS A 35 -2.69 3.24 17.23
CA HIS A 35 -2.89 2.16 16.26
C HIS A 35 -4.34 2.02 15.78
N ASP A 36 -5.31 2.30 16.65
CA ASP A 36 -6.74 2.18 16.38
C ASP A 36 -7.23 3.08 15.22
N MET A 37 -6.48 4.13 14.88
CA MET A 37 -6.81 5.00 13.74
C MET A 37 -6.94 4.24 12.42
N MET A 38 -6.29 3.08 12.29
CA MET A 38 -6.31 2.28 11.07
C MET A 38 -7.50 1.30 11.00
N ALA A 39 -8.24 1.10 12.09
CA ALA A 39 -9.37 0.18 12.12
C ALA A 39 -10.41 0.43 11.01
N PRO A 40 -10.87 1.67 10.75
CA PRO A 40 -11.84 1.93 9.67
C PRO A 40 -11.30 1.55 8.29
N PHE A 41 -10.02 1.81 8.03
CA PHE A 41 -9.39 1.46 6.76
C PHE A 41 -9.33 -0.07 6.56
N ILE A 42 -8.83 -0.80 7.55
CA ILE A 42 -8.66 -2.25 7.47
C ILE A 42 -10.00 -2.99 7.38
N THR A 43 -10.99 -2.58 8.15
CA THR A 43 -12.33 -3.18 8.08
C THR A 43 -13.00 -2.91 6.72
N ASN A 44 -12.86 -1.71 6.18
CA ASN A 44 -13.35 -1.37 4.84
C ASN A 44 -12.60 -2.13 3.74
N SER A 45 -11.28 -2.24 3.83
CA SER A 45 -10.46 -3.02 2.89
C SER A 45 -10.90 -4.50 2.87
N ARG A 46 -11.14 -5.09 4.04
CA ARG A 46 -11.70 -6.45 4.15
C ARG A 46 -13.08 -6.53 3.51
N HIS A 47 -13.97 -5.58 3.78
CA HIS A 47 -15.29 -5.54 3.16
C HIS A 47 -15.20 -5.51 1.63
N ASN A 48 -14.37 -4.62 1.08
CA ASN A 48 -14.17 -4.51 -0.36
C ASN A 48 -13.59 -5.80 -0.96
N GLY A 49 -12.65 -6.44 -0.27
CA GLY A 49 -12.07 -7.73 -0.69
C GLY A 49 -13.09 -8.87 -0.74
N LEU A 50 -14.14 -8.82 0.06
CA LEU A 50 -15.24 -9.80 0.03
C LEU A 50 -16.22 -9.59 -1.14
N LEU A 51 -16.23 -8.41 -1.75
CA LEU A 51 -17.08 -8.12 -2.92
C LEU A 51 -16.55 -8.77 -4.20
N PHE A 52 -15.34 -9.30 -4.20
CA PHE A 52 -14.76 -10.01 -5.32
C PHE A 52 -14.81 -11.53 -5.11
N PRO A 53 -15.79 -12.25 -5.67
CA PRO A 53 -16.04 -13.66 -5.37
C PRO A 53 -14.86 -14.60 -5.65
N GLU A 54 -14.04 -14.27 -6.66
CA GLU A 54 -12.84 -15.03 -7.03
C GLU A 54 -11.63 -14.68 -6.18
N GLY A 55 -11.74 -13.65 -5.35
CA GLY A 55 -10.66 -13.15 -4.50
C GLY A 55 -10.37 -14.08 -3.32
N TYR A 56 -9.14 -14.01 -2.82
CA TYR A 56 -8.69 -14.82 -1.69
C TYR A 56 -9.61 -14.71 -0.46
N TRP A 57 -10.04 -13.50 -0.12
CA TRP A 57 -10.86 -13.29 1.06
C TRP A 57 -12.22 -13.97 0.94
N ALA A 58 -12.91 -13.79 -0.19
CA ALA A 58 -14.22 -14.40 -0.40
C ALA A 58 -14.17 -15.93 -0.43
N GLN A 59 -13.07 -16.50 -0.95
CA GLN A 59 -12.95 -17.96 -1.07
C GLN A 59 -12.39 -18.66 0.17
N HIS A 60 -11.50 -18.01 0.91
CA HIS A 60 -10.77 -18.68 1.97
C HIS A 60 -11.01 -18.10 3.36
N ARG A 61 -11.49 -16.87 3.45
CA ARG A 61 -11.71 -16.13 4.70
C ARG A 61 -12.91 -15.19 4.56
N PRO A 62 -14.12 -15.73 4.34
CA PRO A 62 -15.31 -14.94 4.01
C PRO A 62 -15.87 -14.14 5.19
N GLU A 63 -15.31 -14.27 6.37
CA GLU A 63 -15.77 -13.55 7.55
C GLU A 63 -15.47 -12.06 7.45
N HIS A 64 -16.44 -11.24 7.83
CA HIS A 64 -16.23 -9.82 8.04
C HIS A 64 -15.24 -9.59 9.17
N LEU A 65 -14.43 -8.57 9.05
CA LEU A 65 -13.52 -8.12 10.09
C LEU A 65 -14.16 -6.95 10.83
N THR A 66 -14.35 -7.09 12.14
CA THR A 66 -14.81 -5.98 12.98
C THR A 66 -13.65 -5.14 13.51
N THR A 67 -13.97 -3.96 14.02
CA THR A 67 -12.97 -3.13 14.72
C THR A 67 -12.42 -3.83 15.95
N GLU A 68 -13.26 -4.54 16.69
CA GLU A 68 -12.89 -5.30 17.88
C GLU A 68 -11.90 -6.43 17.54
N ASP A 69 -12.17 -7.18 16.47
CA ASP A 69 -11.26 -8.23 15.98
C ASP A 69 -9.91 -7.67 15.56
N TYR A 70 -9.92 -6.53 14.86
CA TYR A 70 -8.69 -5.84 14.47
C TYR A 70 -7.86 -5.43 15.68
N LEU A 71 -8.49 -4.79 16.67
CA LEU A 71 -7.79 -4.30 17.87
C LEU A 71 -7.32 -5.43 18.79
N ALA A 72 -8.02 -6.56 18.81
CA ALA A 72 -7.65 -7.74 19.59
C ALA A 72 -6.57 -8.60 18.94
N ALA A 73 -6.21 -8.33 17.68
CA ALA A 73 -5.28 -9.15 16.94
C ALA A 73 -3.86 -9.12 17.54
N ARG A 74 -3.16 -10.26 17.42
CA ARG A 74 -1.77 -10.35 17.90
C ARG A 74 -0.83 -9.39 17.19
N TRP A 75 0.11 -8.85 17.93
CA TRP A 75 1.19 -8.03 17.38
C TRP A 75 2.18 -8.88 16.57
N ILE A 76 2.57 -8.37 15.40
CA ILE A 76 3.70 -8.89 14.64
C ILE A 76 4.96 -8.12 15.02
N ALA A 77 4.89 -6.78 14.94
CA ALA A 77 5.92 -5.87 15.40
C ALA A 77 5.21 -4.59 15.85
N LYS A 78 5.11 -4.36 17.16
CA LYS A 78 4.34 -3.24 17.72
C LYS A 78 4.81 -1.89 17.16
N PRO A 79 3.92 -0.99 16.64
CA PRO A 79 2.47 -1.04 16.74
C PRO A 79 1.73 -1.72 15.55
N ALA A 80 2.35 -2.55 14.73
CA ALA A 80 1.69 -3.29 13.66
C ALA A 80 1.22 -4.67 14.15
N ASN A 81 -0.07 -4.97 13.99
CA ASN A 81 -0.67 -6.24 14.31
C ASN A 81 -0.78 -7.17 13.08
N LEU A 82 -1.41 -8.31 13.22
CA LEU A 82 -1.56 -9.31 12.16
C LEU A 82 -2.23 -8.72 10.90
N PHE A 83 -3.24 -7.88 11.07
CA PHE A 83 -4.01 -7.32 9.97
C PHE A 83 -3.37 -6.10 9.31
N ASP A 84 -2.31 -5.56 9.89
CA ASP A 84 -1.51 -4.48 9.30
C ASP A 84 -0.49 -4.98 8.28
N ASN A 85 -0.45 -6.28 8.04
CA ASN A 85 0.47 -6.92 7.11
C ASN A 85 -0.31 -7.66 6.02
N ASP A 86 0.24 -7.68 4.82
CA ASP A 86 -0.26 -8.52 3.74
C ASP A 86 -0.09 -10.01 4.06
N ILE A 87 -0.78 -10.82 3.27
CA ILE A 87 -0.62 -12.28 3.31
C ILE A 87 0.08 -12.74 2.03
N PRO A 88 0.97 -13.75 2.14
CA PRO A 88 1.62 -14.30 0.96
C PRO A 88 0.61 -15.09 0.13
N ILE A 89 0.22 -14.53 -1.00
CA ILE A 89 -0.60 -15.18 -2.01
C ILE A 89 0.12 -15.17 -3.35
N MET A 90 -0.24 -16.12 -4.21
CA MET A 90 0.25 -16.15 -5.59
C MET A 90 -0.84 -15.61 -6.51
N VAL A 91 -0.50 -14.56 -7.26
CA VAL A 91 -1.40 -13.92 -8.22
C VAL A 91 -0.69 -13.80 -9.56
N SER A 92 -1.43 -13.96 -10.64
CA SER A 92 -0.97 -13.68 -11.98
C SER A 92 -1.94 -12.75 -12.68
N ALA A 93 -1.44 -11.70 -13.28
CA ALA A 93 -2.23 -10.75 -14.06
C ALA A 93 -1.53 -10.47 -15.40
N ALA A 94 -2.31 -10.29 -16.45
CA ALA A 94 -1.83 -9.93 -17.77
C ALA A 94 -2.42 -8.58 -18.20
N TYR A 95 -1.56 -7.67 -18.61
CA TYR A 95 -1.94 -6.36 -19.10
C TYR A 95 -1.51 -6.21 -20.55
N LEU A 96 -2.44 -5.73 -21.40
CA LEU A 96 -2.15 -5.42 -22.78
C LEU A 96 -2.04 -3.90 -22.97
N PHE A 97 -0.84 -3.44 -23.27
CA PHE A 97 -0.57 -2.04 -23.58
C PHE A 97 -0.56 -1.86 -25.10
N THR A 98 -1.23 -0.82 -25.57
CA THR A 98 -1.30 -0.50 -26.99
C THR A 98 -1.47 1.01 -27.21
N THR A 99 -1.45 1.45 -28.46
CA THR A 99 -1.73 2.85 -28.79
C THR A 99 -3.24 3.15 -28.78
N PRO A 100 -3.65 4.42 -28.57
CA PRO A 100 -5.06 4.81 -28.62
C PRO A 100 -5.76 4.44 -29.94
N GLU A 101 -5.02 4.49 -31.07
CA GLU A 101 -5.56 4.16 -32.40
C GLU A 101 -5.95 2.69 -32.49
N ARG A 102 -5.08 1.79 -32.00
CA ARG A 102 -5.35 0.34 -31.99
C ARG A 102 -6.39 -0.03 -30.93
N ALA A 103 -6.43 0.70 -29.82
CA ALA A 103 -7.37 0.42 -28.75
C ALA A 103 -8.85 0.55 -29.20
N LYS A 104 -9.14 1.41 -30.18
CA LYS A 104 -10.50 1.61 -30.72
C LYS A 104 -11.09 0.36 -31.35
N ASP A 105 -10.23 -0.49 -31.89
CA ASP A 105 -10.63 -1.72 -32.60
C ASP A 105 -10.62 -2.95 -31.68
N MET A 106 -10.34 -2.76 -30.38
CA MET A 106 -10.29 -3.86 -29.43
C MET A 106 -11.64 -4.13 -28.79
N GLN A 107 -11.84 -5.38 -28.37
CA GLN A 107 -13.08 -5.85 -27.77
C GLN A 107 -13.44 -5.14 -26.46
N GLN A 108 -12.42 -4.79 -25.66
CA GLN A 108 -12.61 -4.18 -24.35
C GLN A 108 -12.49 -2.65 -24.43
N LYS A 109 -13.30 -1.95 -23.65
CA LYS A 109 -13.19 -0.50 -23.52
C LYS A 109 -11.79 -0.14 -22.98
N PRO A 110 -11.04 0.73 -23.67
CA PRO A 110 -9.70 1.08 -23.24
C PRO A 110 -9.70 1.92 -21.96
N VAL A 111 -8.68 1.71 -21.15
CA VAL A 111 -8.31 2.58 -20.02
C VAL A 111 -7.05 3.34 -20.40
N TYR A 112 -7.10 4.65 -20.37
CA TYR A 112 -5.98 5.51 -20.76
C TYR A 112 -5.10 5.84 -19.58
N ILE A 113 -3.79 5.68 -19.74
CA ILE A 113 -2.80 6.15 -18.77
C ILE A 113 -2.57 7.63 -19.02
N LEU A 114 -3.04 8.49 -18.12
CA LEU A 114 -2.88 9.93 -18.24
C LEU A 114 -1.45 10.38 -17.93
N ASN A 115 -0.87 9.81 -16.89
CA ASN A 115 0.49 10.12 -16.46
C ASN A 115 1.06 8.97 -15.63
N HIS A 116 2.37 9.00 -15.39
CA HIS A 116 3.05 8.15 -14.44
C HIS A 116 4.16 8.93 -13.74
N ALA A 117 4.40 8.61 -12.48
CA ALA A 117 5.49 9.19 -11.73
C ALA A 117 6.10 8.16 -10.78
N SER A 118 7.38 8.33 -10.52
CA SER A 118 8.08 7.59 -9.49
C SER A 118 9.11 8.48 -8.82
N SER A 119 9.41 8.18 -7.58
CA SER A 119 10.52 8.78 -6.85
C SER A 119 11.24 7.74 -6.01
N ARG A 120 12.38 8.11 -5.49
CA ARG A 120 13.18 7.25 -4.64
C ARG A 120 14.01 8.08 -3.68
N ALA A 121 13.98 7.72 -2.41
CA ALA A 121 14.87 8.31 -1.42
C ALA A 121 16.35 8.07 -1.79
N THR A 122 17.17 9.08 -1.57
CA THR A 122 18.62 9.02 -1.80
C THR A 122 19.33 9.51 -0.53
N PRO A 123 20.28 8.75 0.02
CA PRO A 123 20.75 7.44 -0.42
C PRO A 123 19.68 6.36 -0.26
N ARG A 124 19.79 5.30 -1.06
CA ARG A 124 18.89 4.15 -0.98
C ARG A 124 18.99 3.52 0.41
N SER A 125 17.97 3.70 1.22
CA SER A 125 17.83 3.05 2.52
C SER A 125 16.85 1.88 2.43
N LEU A 126 17.12 0.82 3.16
CA LEU A 126 16.16 -0.28 3.35
C LEU A 126 15.07 0.07 4.36
N THR A 127 15.38 1.00 5.25
CA THR A 127 14.48 1.51 6.26
C THR A 127 14.54 3.04 6.21
N PRO A 128 13.89 3.67 5.21
CA PRO A 128 13.84 5.13 5.17
C PRO A 128 13.12 5.66 6.41
N THR A 129 13.50 6.84 6.85
CA THR A 129 12.78 7.53 7.92
C THR A 129 11.38 7.93 7.44
N LEU A 130 10.49 8.21 8.38
CA LEU A 130 9.15 8.71 8.06
C LEU A 130 9.24 9.99 7.21
N GLU A 131 10.12 10.93 7.56
CA GLU A 131 10.31 12.18 6.83
C GLU A 131 10.75 11.96 5.37
N GLU A 132 11.67 11.02 5.14
CA GLU A 132 12.09 10.66 3.79
C GLU A 132 10.93 10.09 2.96
N VAL A 133 10.11 9.24 3.55
CA VAL A 133 8.95 8.65 2.88
C VAL A 133 7.92 9.74 2.55
N GLU A 134 7.55 10.57 3.52
CA GLU A 134 6.61 11.68 3.32
C GLU A 134 7.09 12.65 2.23
N ALA A 135 8.36 13.03 2.24
CA ALA A 135 8.92 13.94 1.25
C ALA A 135 8.88 13.35 -0.17
N GLU A 136 9.27 12.08 -0.32
CA GLU A 136 9.29 11.42 -1.63
C GLU A 136 7.88 11.13 -2.15
N THR A 137 6.95 10.78 -1.28
CA THR A 137 5.54 10.58 -1.66
C THR A 137 4.91 11.89 -2.11
N ALA A 138 5.10 12.97 -1.34
CA ALA A 138 4.62 14.30 -1.72
C ALA A 138 5.19 14.79 -3.07
N LYS A 139 6.45 14.49 -3.34
CA LYS A 139 7.10 14.80 -4.62
C LYS A 139 6.51 13.98 -5.77
N THR A 140 6.25 12.70 -5.52
CA THR A 140 5.65 11.79 -6.52
C THR A 140 4.22 12.23 -6.83
N GLY A 141 3.42 12.53 -5.81
CA GLY A 141 2.05 13.01 -5.96
C GLY A 141 1.98 14.30 -6.78
N ARG A 142 2.82 15.29 -6.46
CA ARG A 142 2.88 16.53 -7.26
C ARG A 142 3.17 16.24 -8.73
N LYS A 143 4.20 15.46 -9.04
CA LYS A 143 4.55 15.10 -10.42
C LYS A 143 3.41 14.37 -11.13
N LEU A 144 2.69 13.50 -10.42
CA LEU A 144 1.59 12.73 -10.96
C LEU A 144 0.43 13.64 -11.35
N TYR A 145 -0.04 14.48 -10.43
CA TYR A 145 -1.17 15.39 -10.65
C TYR A 145 -0.84 16.48 -11.67
N GLU A 146 0.30 17.15 -11.54
CA GLU A 146 0.73 18.19 -12.47
C GLU A 146 0.88 17.64 -13.90
N GLY A 147 1.52 16.48 -14.05
CA GLY A 147 1.72 15.86 -15.37
C GLY A 147 0.43 15.31 -15.99
N ALA A 148 -0.56 14.94 -15.20
CA ALA A 148 -1.88 14.52 -15.66
C ALA A 148 -2.84 15.70 -15.89
N GLY A 149 -2.53 16.88 -15.36
CA GLY A 149 -3.40 18.06 -15.43
C GLY A 149 -4.70 17.93 -14.62
N ILE A 150 -4.66 17.15 -13.53
CA ILE A 150 -5.81 16.90 -12.64
C ILE A 150 -5.45 17.19 -11.20
N THR A 151 -6.44 17.14 -10.33
CA THR A 151 -6.31 17.25 -8.87
C THR A 151 -6.89 16.01 -8.19
N ALA A 152 -6.68 15.86 -6.90
CA ALA A 152 -7.29 14.78 -6.11
C ALA A 152 -8.84 14.80 -6.16
N ALA A 153 -9.45 15.98 -6.34
CA ALA A 153 -10.89 16.12 -6.46
C ALA A 153 -11.48 15.55 -7.76
N ASP A 154 -10.64 15.33 -8.76
CA ASP A 154 -11.04 14.74 -10.04
C ASP A 154 -11.03 13.20 -10.02
N LEU A 155 -10.53 12.59 -8.94
CA LEU A 155 -10.48 11.14 -8.79
C LEU A 155 -11.84 10.57 -8.36
N SER A 156 -12.30 9.54 -9.06
CA SER A 156 -13.51 8.80 -8.66
C SER A 156 -13.22 7.75 -7.60
N PHE A 157 -12.04 7.17 -7.62
CA PHE A 157 -11.56 6.19 -6.64
C PHE A 157 -10.04 6.10 -6.69
N GLU A 158 -9.49 5.51 -5.68
CA GLU A 158 -8.07 5.19 -5.57
C GLU A 158 -7.90 3.67 -5.39
N ASN A 159 -6.91 3.12 -6.06
CA ASN A 159 -6.49 1.73 -5.91
C ASN A 159 -4.99 1.69 -5.64
N MET A 160 -4.63 1.69 -4.37
CA MET A 160 -3.25 1.74 -3.92
C MET A 160 -2.73 0.38 -3.47
N TYR A 161 -1.41 0.25 -3.44
CA TYR A 161 -0.75 -0.85 -2.76
C TYR A 161 -0.75 -0.62 -1.25
N ASP A 162 -1.38 -1.51 -0.53
CA ASP A 162 -1.55 -1.46 0.93
C ASP A 162 -0.93 -2.66 1.65
N GLY A 163 0.16 -3.19 1.14
CA GLY A 163 0.87 -4.34 1.71
C GLY A 163 1.21 -4.20 3.20
N PHE A 164 1.29 -2.96 3.68
CA PHE A 164 1.32 -2.60 5.10
C PHE A 164 0.42 -1.40 5.32
N THR A 165 -0.40 -1.43 6.36
CA THR A 165 -1.46 -0.44 6.62
C THR A 165 -0.97 1.01 6.57
N LEU A 166 0.22 1.30 7.07
CA LEU A 166 0.74 2.66 7.11
C LEU A 166 0.91 3.26 5.72
N PHE A 167 1.13 2.47 4.68
CA PHE A 167 1.33 3.00 3.33
C PHE A 167 0.13 3.79 2.84
N HIS A 168 -1.07 3.45 3.29
CA HIS A 168 -2.27 4.23 3.00
C HIS A 168 -2.18 5.69 3.47
N GLN A 169 -1.44 5.97 4.52
CA GLN A 169 -1.32 7.33 5.06
C GLN A 169 -0.44 8.27 4.22
N PHE A 170 0.23 7.75 3.21
CA PHE A 170 1.13 8.52 2.36
C PHE A 170 0.51 8.92 1.01
N HIS A 171 -0.75 8.57 0.77
CA HIS A 171 -1.51 8.85 -0.46
C HIS A 171 -2.61 9.92 -0.30
#